data_4251bd19927e6cba284debea65a2f18c
#
_entry.id   4251bd19927e6cba284debea65a2f18c
#
_cell.length_a   1.000
_cell.length_b   1.000
_cell.length_c   1.000
_cell.angle_alpha   90.00
_cell.angle_beta   90.00
_cell.angle_gamma   90.00
#
_symmetry.space_group_name_H-M   'P 1'
#
loop_
_entity.id
_entity.type
_entity.pdbx_description
1 polymer ?
#
loop_
_entity_poly.entity_id
_entity_poly.type
_entity_poly.pdbx_seq_one_letter_code
_entity_poly.pdbx_strand_id
1 'polypeptide(L)'
;SWHLIAFDHHRRAVLQFKVDRVQEATLLEGRYEIPREFDLNAYLGDAWGLMRGAAGKPEHVVLLFRPEAGRWVAEEQWHHSQQSEELPDGHIQVEFFVGVTPEMVRWLLYYGPDVTVVAPDWLREAVLAEHRVALEKQEATYHAS
;
A
#
# COMPACT_ATOMS: atom_id res chain seq x y z
N SER A 1 -0.77 4.56 9.78
CA SER A 1 -1.40 4.05 11.02
C SER A 1 -0.79 2.73 11.43
N TRP A 2 -0.75 2.49 12.73
CA TRP A 2 -0.24 1.24 13.30
C TRP A 2 -1.33 0.16 13.30
N HIS A 3 -0.93 -1.06 13.01
CA HIS A 3 -1.80 -2.24 13.06
C HIS A 3 -1.15 -3.32 13.90
N LEU A 4 -1.97 -3.99 14.70
CA LEU A 4 -1.60 -5.15 15.49
C LEU A 4 -2.15 -6.40 14.81
N ILE A 5 -1.27 -7.37 14.54
CA ILE A 5 -1.67 -8.71 14.11
C ILE A 5 -1.61 -9.59 15.33
N ALA A 6 -2.73 -10.12 15.74
CA ALA A 6 -2.85 -10.87 16.99
C ALA A 6 -3.91 -11.97 16.91
N PHE A 7 -3.76 -12.97 17.77
CA PHE A 7 -4.75 -14.01 17.91
C PHE A 7 -5.94 -13.50 18.75
N ASP A 8 -7.10 -13.46 18.14
CA ASP A 8 -8.36 -13.12 18.82
C ASP A 8 -8.93 -14.38 19.46
N HIS A 9 -8.90 -14.44 20.79
CA HIS A 9 -9.41 -15.59 21.56
C HIS A 9 -10.93 -15.75 21.45
N HIS A 10 -11.65 -14.67 21.22
CA HIS A 10 -13.10 -14.73 21.04
C HIS A 10 -13.49 -15.33 19.68
N ARG A 11 -12.86 -14.89 18.61
CA ARG A 11 -13.08 -15.41 17.25
C ARG A 11 -12.21 -16.61 16.91
N ARG A 12 -11.24 -16.93 17.77
CA ARG A 12 -10.28 -18.03 17.60
C ARG A 12 -9.55 -17.99 16.26
N ALA A 13 -9.08 -16.81 15.90
CA ALA A 13 -8.39 -16.55 14.64
C ALA A 13 -7.33 -15.46 14.78
N VAL A 14 -6.32 -15.52 13.93
CA VAL A 14 -5.38 -14.41 13.78
C VAL A 14 -6.05 -13.30 12.99
N LEU A 15 -6.18 -12.14 13.60
CA LEU A 15 -6.83 -10.96 13.03
C LEU A 15 -5.92 -9.76 13.08
N GLN A 16 -6.28 -8.76 12.30
CA GLN A 16 -5.59 -7.49 12.19
C GLN A 16 -6.44 -6.38 12.81
N PHE A 17 -5.86 -5.66 13.75
CA PHE A 17 -6.51 -4.59 14.49
C PHE A 17 -5.82 -3.26 14.24
N LYS A 18 -6.61 -2.24 13.91
CA LYS A 18 -6.09 -0.88 13.83
C LYS A 18 -5.90 -0.31 15.23
N VAL A 19 -4.67 0.07 15.58
CA VAL A 19 -4.33 0.54 16.94
C VAL A 19 -5.16 1.77 17.33
N ASP A 20 -5.42 2.68 16.40
CA ASP A 20 -6.22 3.88 16.64
C ASP A 20 -7.66 3.60 17.07
N ARG A 21 -8.13 2.36 16.90
CA ARG A 21 -9.50 1.93 17.30
C ARG A 21 -9.55 1.24 18.65
N VAL A 22 -8.40 1.07 19.30
CA VAL A 22 -8.33 0.49 20.64
C VAL A 22 -8.91 1.49 21.63
N GLN A 23 -9.99 1.09 22.31
CA GLN A 23 -10.64 1.93 23.30
C GLN A 23 -10.08 1.74 24.70
N GLU A 24 -9.67 0.52 25.01
CA GLU A 24 -9.14 0.16 26.31
C GLU A 24 -8.06 -0.92 26.15
N ALA A 25 -6.99 -0.81 26.92
CA ALA A 25 -5.94 -1.81 26.99
C ALA A 25 -5.55 -2.06 28.44
N THR A 26 -5.50 -3.33 28.82
CA THR A 26 -5.13 -3.75 30.17
C THR A 26 -3.89 -4.66 30.09
N LEU A 27 -2.86 -4.32 30.85
CA LEU A 27 -1.68 -5.17 30.96
C LEU A 27 -2.00 -6.36 31.88
N LEU A 28 -1.82 -7.56 31.36
CA LEU A 28 -1.98 -8.81 32.09
C LEU A 28 -0.62 -9.34 32.56
N GLU A 29 -0.63 -10.21 33.59
CA GLU A 29 0.60 -10.85 34.10
C GLU A 29 1.14 -11.93 33.16
N GLY A 30 0.29 -12.49 32.30
CA GLY A 30 0.68 -13.51 31.33
C GLY A 30 1.65 -12.98 30.27
N ARG A 31 2.49 -13.87 29.76
CA ARG A 31 3.37 -13.58 28.63
C ARG A 31 2.75 -14.13 27.35
N TYR A 32 3.01 -13.45 26.23
CA TYR A 32 2.67 -13.98 24.92
C TYR A 32 3.91 -14.56 24.25
N GLU A 33 3.68 -15.50 23.36
CA GLU A 33 4.70 -16.02 22.46
C GLU A 33 4.22 -15.90 21.03
N ILE A 34 5.13 -15.46 20.16
CA ILE A 34 4.86 -15.49 18.71
C ILE A 34 5.21 -16.91 18.25
N PRO A 35 4.23 -17.67 17.66
CA PRO A 35 4.52 -18.99 17.13
C PRO A 35 5.69 -18.97 16.15
N ARG A 36 6.59 -19.96 16.23
CA ARG A 36 7.77 -20.02 15.34
C ARG A 36 7.41 -20.14 13.87
N GLU A 37 6.29 -20.78 13.58
CA GLU A 37 5.74 -20.95 12.24
C GLU A 37 5.05 -19.69 11.71
N PHE A 38 4.85 -18.65 12.52
CA PHE A 38 4.24 -17.42 12.06
C PHE A 38 5.24 -16.61 11.23
N ASP A 39 4.87 -16.35 9.99
CA ASP A 39 5.61 -15.48 9.07
C ASP A 39 4.71 -14.34 8.63
N LEU A 40 5.11 -13.12 8.94
CA LEU A 40 4.36 -11.92 8.59
C LEU A 40 4.19 -11.76 7.08
N ASN A 41 5.23 -12.04 6.31
CA ASN A 41 5.17 -11.94 4.85
C ASN A 41 4.20 -12.99 4.27
N ALA A 42 4.23 -14.22 4.79
CA ALA A 42 3.28 -15.25 4.41
C ALA A 42 1.85 -14.88 4.81
N TYR A 43 1.66 -14.26 5.98
CA TYR A 43 0.35 -13.79 6.44
C TYR A 43 -0.20 -12.67 5.56
N LEU A 44 0.60 -11.68 5.20
CA LEU A 44 0.21 -10.58 4.32
C LEU A 44 0.07 -11.05 2.86
N GLY A 45 0.80 -12.11 2.47
CA GLY A 45 0.81 -12.63 1.11
C GLY A 45 1.43 -11.63 0.14
N ASP A 46 0.99 -11.70 -1.13
CA ASP A 46 1.49 -10.83 -2.20
C ASP A 46 0.69 -9.51 -2.32
N ALA A 47 -0.21 -9.24 -1.36
CA ALA A 47 -1.00 -8.01 -1.36
C ALA A 47 -0.13 -6.78 -1.05
N TRP A 48 -0.45 -5.68 -1.69
CA TRP A 48 0.12 -4.39 -1.32
C TRP A 48 -0.43 -3.93 0.03
N GLY A 49 0.47 -3.63 0.97
CA GLY A 49 0.11 -3.15 2.30
C GLY A 49 -0.66 -4.19 3.12
N LEU A 50 -1.65 -3.74 3.86
CA LEU A 50 -2.37 -4.54 4.85
C LEU A 50 -3.79 -4.96 4.40
N MET A 51 -4.21 -4.59 3.20
CA MET A 51 -5.58 -4.83 2.71
C MET A 51 -5.72 -6.17 1.96
N ARG A 52 -5.39 -7.27 2.62
CA ARG A 52 -5.35 -8.62 2.02
C ARG A 52 -6.62 -9.02 1.28
N GLY A 53 -7.77 -8.78 1.86
CA GLY A 53 -9.07 -9.17 1.29
C GLY A 53 -9.47 -8.37 0.04
N ALA A 54 -8.80 -7.26 -0.24
CA ALA A 54 -9.06 -6.40 -1.39
C ALA A 54 -8.04 -6.58 -2.52
N ALA A 55 -7.06 -7.47 -2.32
CA ALA A 55 -6.02 -7.73 -3.33
C ALA A 55 -6.57 -8.58 -4.47
N GLY A 56 -6.23 -8.19 -5.70
CA GLY A 56 -6.35 -9.05 -6.86
C GLY A 56 -5.26 -10.12 -6.91
N LYS A 57 -5.20 -10.87 -8.02
CA LYS A 57 -4.08 -11.78 -8.27
C LYS A 57 -2.79 -10.96 -8.40
N PRO A 58 -1.64 -11.48 -7.93
CA PRO A 58 -0.37 -10.81 -8.15
C PRO A 58 -0.08 -10.60 -9.63
N GLU A 59 0.38 -9.41 -9.95
CA GLU A 59 0.74 -9.04 -11.31
C GLU A 59 1.93 -8.09 -11.31
N HIS A 60 2.58 -7.98 -12.44
CA HIS A 60 3.73 -7.13 -12.64
C HIS A 60 3.30 -5.66 -12.75
N VAL A 61 3.75 -4.85 -11.79
CA VAL A 61 3.52 -3.41 -11.76
C VAL A 61 4.83 -2.70 -12.05
N VAL A 62 4.82 -1.80 -13.02
CA VAL A 62 5.97 -0.99 -13.41
C VAL A 62 5.63 0.47 -13.24
N LEU A 63 6.41 1.16 -12.44
CA LEU A 63 6.25 2.57 -12.12
C LEU A 63 7.50 3.35 -12.55
N LEU A 64 7.29 4.57 -13.03
CA LEU A 64 8.36 5.49 -13.34
C LEU A 64 8.22 6.74 -12.48
N PHE A 65 9.20 6.99 -11.65
CA PHE A 65 9.26 8.15 -10.77
C PHE A 65 10.20 9.23 -11.30
N ARG A 66 9.85 10.49 -11.11
CA ARG A 66 10.78 11.60 -11.30
C ARG A 66 11.99 11.44 -10.37
N PRO A 67 13.17 11.96 -10.75
CA PRO A 67 14.42 11.68 -10.02
C PRO A 67 14.36 11.95 -8.52
N GLU A 68 13.78 13.06 -8.09
CA GLU A 68 13.70 13.42 -6.67
C GLU A 68 12.82 12.47 -5.88
N ALA A 69 11.57 12.29 -6.31
CA ALA A 69 10.62 11.38 -5.66
C ALA A 69 11.11 9.92 -5.73
N GLY A 70 11.68 9.53 -6.85
CA GLY A 70 12.20 8.18 -7.07
C GLY A 70 13.31 7.79 -6.10
N ARG A 71 14.19 8.71 -5.75
CA ARG A 71 15.24 8.48 -4.75
C ARG A 71 14.64 8.14 -3.39
N TRP A 72 13.64 8.90 -2.94
CA TRP A 72 12.94 8.62 -1.68
C TRP A 72 12.23 7.27 -1.70
N VAL A 73 11.54 6.95 -2.80
CA VAL A 73 10.84 5.67 -2.95
C VAL A 73 11.83 4.50 -2.93
N ALA A 74 12.96 4.61 -3.60
CA ALA A 74 13.97 3.55 -3.68
C ALA A 74 14.70 3.30 -2.35
N GLU A 75 14.71 4.26 -1.42
CA GLU A 75 15.32 4.10 -0.10
C GLU A 75 14.52 3.18 0.82
N GLU A 76 13.23 3.00 0.58
CA GLU A 76 12.37 2.17 1.40
C GLU A 76 11.98 0.87 0.70
N GLN A 77 11.79 -0.18 1.48
CA GLN A 77 11.25 -1.45 1.03
C GLN A 77 9.73 -1.43 1.20
N TRP A 78 8.99 -1.13 0.14
CA TRP A 78 7.54 -1.06 0.15
C TRP A 78 6.86 -2.42 0.04
N HIS A 79 7.50 -3.34 -0.67
CA HIS A 79 7.06 -4.72 -0.86
C HIS A 79 8.27 -5.60 -1.11
N HIS A 80 8.20 -6.88 -0.69
CA HIS A 80 9.34 -7.81 -0.82
C HIS A 80 9.79 -8.05 -2.26
N SER A 81 8.90 -7.87 -3.25
CA SER A 81 9.22 -8.04 -4.67
C SER A 81 9.86 -6.80 -5.32
N GLN A 82 10.01 -5.72 -4.58
CA GLN A 82 10.49 -4.45 -5.13
C GLN A 82 11.86 -4.56 -5.77
N GLN A 83 11.95 -4.05 -6.99
CA GLN A 83 13.19 -3.82 -7.70
C GLN A 83 13.23 -2.38 -8.20
N SER A 84 14.36 -1.70 -8.06
CA SER A 84 14.52 -0.30 -8.44
C SER A 84 15.75 -0.15 -9.33
N GLU A 85 15.61 0.63 -10.38
CA GLU A 85 16.68 0.92 -11.35
C GLU A 85 16.68 2.41 -11.69
N GLU A 86 17.85 3.05 -11.59
CA GLU A 86 18.03 4.41 -12.09
C GLU A 86 18.27 4.38 -13.60
N LEU A 87 17.46 5.11 -14.35
CA LEU A 87 17.57 5.24 -15.79
C LEU A 87 18.59 6.33 -16.17
N PRO A 88 19.09 6.35 -17.41
CA PRO A 88 20.09 7.31 -17.85
C PRO A 88 19.71 8.79 -17.70
N ASP A 89 18.40 9.11 -17.74
CA ASP A 89 17.88 10.46 -17.56
C ASP A 89 17.64 10.83 -16.09
N GLY A 90 17.96 9.94 -15.16
CA GLY A 90 17.81 10.13 -13.73
C GLY A 90 16.45 9.71 -13.16
N HIS A 91 15.48 9.33 -13.99
CA HIS A 91 14.24 8.73 -13.50
C HIS A 91 14.53 7.39 -12.83
N ILE A 92 13.71 7.04 -11.88
CA ILE A 92 13.79 5.75 -11.17
C ILE A 92 12.62 4.88 -11.62
N GLN A 93 12.94 3.73 -12.22
CA GLN A 93 11.95 2.70 -12.49
C GLN A 93 11.85 1.78 -11.29
N VAL A 94 10.63 1.59 -10.79
CA VAL A 94 10.34 0.70 -9.67
C VAL A 94 9.36 -0.36 -10.13
N GLU A 95 9.69 -1.61 -9.87
CA GLU A 95 8.89 -2.75 -10.27
C GLU A 95 8.46 -3.56 -9.06
N PHE A 96 7.24 -4.08 -9.13
CA PHE A 96 6.66 -4.98 -8.14
C PHE A 96 5.99 -6.16 -8.82
N PHE A 97 5.98 -7.30 -8.17
CA PHE A 97 5.05 -8.38 -8.45
C PHE A 97 4.11 -8.47 -7.24
N VAL A 98 2.90 -7.94 -7.37
CA VAL A 98 2.04 -7.60 -6.22
C VAL A 98 0.57 -7.71 -6.57
N GLY A 99 -0.24 -8.16 -5.60
CA GLY A 99 -1.69 -8.00 -5.63
C GLY A 99 -2.07 -6.55 -5.35
N VAL A 100 -2.56 -5.84 -6.36
CA VAL A 100 -2.93 -4.43 -6.22
C VAL A 100 -4.14 -4.27 -5.31
N THR A 101 -4.05 -3.35 -4.37
CA THR A 101 -5.11 -3.01 -3.41
C THR A 101 -5.51 -1.54 -3.55
N PRO A 102 -6.67 -1.13 -3.00
CA PRO A 102 -7.02 0.30 -2.91
C PRO A 102 -5.97 1.13 -2.18
N GLU A 103 -5.24 0.54 -1.23
CA GLU A 103 -4.13 1.19 -0.52
C GLU A 103 -2.99 1.56 -1.48
N MET A 104 -2.64 0.68 -2.43
CA MET A 104 -1.65 0.97 -3.46
C MET A 104 -2.11 2.11 -4.38
N VAL A 105 -3.36 2.11 -4.80
CA VAL A 105 -3.90 3.21 -5.63
C VAL A 105 -3.78 4.55 -4.90
N ARG A 106 -4.12 4.60 -3.61
CA ARG A 106 -3.94 5.81 -2.79
C ARG A 106 -2.49 6.22 -2.65
N TRP A 107 -1.59 5.27 -2.51
CA TRP A 107 -0.16 5.53 -2.47
C TRP A 107 0.34 6.16 -3.77
N LEU A 108 -0.11 5.66 -4.93
CA LEU A 108 0.20 6.25 -6.22
C LEU A 108 -0.37 7.67 -6.37
N LEU A 109 -1.61 7.89 -5.94
CA LEU A 109 -2.24 9.21 -5.97
C LEU A 109 -1.50 10.24 -5.10
N TYR A 110 -0.92 9.81 -4.00
CA TYR A 110 -0.10 10.67 -3.14
C TYR A 110 1.06 11.33 -3.90
N TYR A 111 1.70 10.58 -4.79
CA TYR A 111 2.82 11.11 -5.57
C TYR A 111 2.39 12.02 -6.73
N GLY A 112 1.12 12.00 -7.11
CA GLY A 112 0.58 12.89 -8.14
C GLY A 112 1.40 12.87 -9.44
N PRO A 113 1.95 14.03 -9.86
CA PRO A 113 2.71 14.11 -11.11
C PRO A 113 4.10 13.44 -11.05
N ASP A 114 4.56 13.04 -9.86
CA ASP A 114 5.90 12.46 -9.68
C ASP A 114 5.98 10.99 -10.08
N VAL A 115 4.85 10.33 -10.31
CA VAL A 115 4.79 8.93 -10.70
C VAL A 115 3.97 8.73 -11.97
N THR A 116 4.47 7.88 -12.86
CA THR A 116 3.74 7.39 -14.02
C THR A 116 3.59 5.88 -13.89
N VAL A 117 2.37 5.38 -14.00
CA VAL A 117 2.09 3.94 -14.08
C VAL A 117 2.37 3.50 -15.51
N VAL A 118 3.43 2.71 -15.71
CA VAL A 118 3.80 2.17 -17.01
C VAL A 118 3.00 0.91 -17.32
N ALA A 119 2.84 0.03 -16.33
CA ALA A 119 2.07 -1.20 -16.42
C ALA A 119 1.51 -1.58 -15.04
N PRO A 120 0.41 -2.28 -14.97
CA PRO A 120 -0.50 -2.66 -16.06
C PRO A 120 -1.43 -1.51 -16.52
N ASP A 121 -1.97 -1.62 -17.71
CA ASP A 121 -2.83 -0.57 -18.29
C ASP A 121 -4.06 -0.26 -17.43
N TRP A 122 -4.69 -1.28 -16.86
CA TRP A 122 -5.88 -1.08 -16.03
C TRP A 122 -5.58 -0.24 -14.78
N LEU A 123 -4.39 -0.41 -14.18
CA LEU A 123 -3.97 0.39 -13.01
C LEU A 123 -3.71 1.84 -13.43
N ARG A 124 -3.06 2.05 -14.57
CA ARG A 124 -2.87 3.39 -15.14
C ARG A 124 -4.21 4.07 -15.36
N GLU A 125 -5.18 3.39 -15.96
CA GLU A 125 -6.52 3.94 -16.19
C GLU A 125 -7.26 4.23 -14.89
N ALA A 126 -7.13 3.39 -13.86
CA ALA A 126 -7.73 3.62 -12.55
C ALA A 126 -7.17 4.87 -11.89
N VAL A 127 -5.84 5.05 -11.89
CA VAL A 127 -5.18 6.25 -11.35
C VAL A 127 -5.57 7.49 -12.15
N LEU A 128 -5.61 7.40 -13.46
CA LEU A 128 -6.01 8.51 -14.35
C LEU A 128 -7.45 8.94 -14.09
N ALA A 129 -8.37 7.99 -13.92
CA ALA A 129 -9.76 8.27 -13.59
C ALA A 129 -9.90 9.05 -12.28
N GLU A 130 -9.17 8.67 -11.24
CA GLU A 130 -9.16 9.37 -9.95
C GLU A 130 -8.60 10.79 -10.08
N HIS A 131 -7.55 10.99 -10.85
CA HIS A 131 -7.00 12.32 -11.12
C HIS A 131 -7.99 13.21 -11.86
N ARG A 132 -8.73 12.68 -12.84
CA ARG A 132 -9.78 13.42 -13.56
C ARG A 132 -10.89 13.87 -12.61
N VAL A 133 -11.38 12.98 -11.75
CA VAL A 133 -12.41 13.31 -10.76
C VAL A 133 -11.87 14.36 -9.78
N ALA A 134 -10.64 14.24 -9.33
CA ALA A 134 -10.02 15.23 -8.46
C ALA A 134 -9.93 16.60 -9.13
N LEU A 135 -9.52 16.66 -10.39
CA LEU A 135 -9.45 17.89 -11.17
C LEU A 135 -10.83 18.54 -11.31
N GLU A 136 -11.84 17.77 -11.70
CA GLU A 136 -13.22 18.27 -11.84
C GLU A 136 -13.74 18.86 -10.52
N LYS A 137 -13.50 18.18 -9.41
CA LYS A 137 -13.91 18.66 -8.08
C LYS A 137 -13.18 19.92 -7.64
N GLN A 138 -11.90 20.05 -7.97
CA GLN A 138 -11.13 21.26 -7.65
C GLN A 138 -11.53 22.47 -8.53
N GLU A 139 -11.90 22.23 -9.77
CA GLU A 139 -12.39 23.26 -10.70
C GLU A 139 -13.82 23.68 -10.41
N ALA A 140 -14.64 22.79 -9.83
CA ALA A 140 -16.00 23.12 -9.47
C ALA A 140 -16.07 24.09 -8.28
N THR A 141 -16.93 25.08 -8.40
CA THR A 141 -17.22 25.99 -7.27
C THR A 141 -18.12 25.28 -6.27
N TYR A 142 -17.65 25.07 -5.04
CA TYR A 142 -18.46 24.51 -3.95
C TYR A 142 -19.13 25.64 -3.18
N HIS A 143 -20.47 25.58 -3.10
CA HIS A 143 -21.27 26.48 -2.29
C HIS A 143 -21.93 25.70 -1.15
N ALA A 144 -21.54 25.96 0.10
CA ALA A 144 -22.24 25.49 1.28
C ALA A 144 -23.54 26.29 1.45
N SER A 145 -24.67 25.61 1.51
CA SER A 145 -25.99 26.21 1.78
C SER A 145 -26.35 26.18 3.25
#